data_8746a4bd62bb46d3499df0b6a822129f
#
_entry.id   8746a4bd62bb46d3499df0b6a822129f
#
_cell.length_a   1.000
_cell.length_b   1.000
_cell.length_c   1.000
_cell.angle_alpha   90.00
_cell.angle_beta   90.00
_cell.angle_gamma   90.00
#
_symmetry.space_group_name_H-M   'P 1'
#
loop_
_entity.id
_entity.type
_entity.pdbx_description
1 polymer ?
#
loop_
_entity_poly.entity_id
_entity_poly.type
_entity_poly.pdbx_seq_one_letter_code
_entity_poly.pdbx_strand_id
1 'polypeptide(L)'
;MHWFDHVPMSRVAGDKFRANRASVLAHELMQTYDLVIGTDVDEFLVLDPHRSEGLLQYISQRPITSNLSGMGIDVAQHRIKEHNLDWSKPFLDQRQYGVISDRYTKASILSEPHFWGSGYHRVKGQPFEIDPYLYLLHFGSVDDLETNARSADQERVKSGWSGHQLRRNAISDLVSTCEPNDGDKAFDNARHLLSRRRSLISWNKPRQLKPHQVIKIPARFKGLV
;
A
#
# COMPACT_ATOMS: atom_id res chain seq x y z
N MET A 1 12.18 16.42 13.36
CA MET A 1 10.90 15.70 13.34
C MET A 1 9.80 16.75 13.24
N HIS A 2 9.03 16.77 12.16
CA HIS A 2 7.94 17.73 11.98
C HIS A 2 6.63 17.10 12.42
N TRP A 3 6.00 17.65 13.47
CA TRP A 3 4.68 17.28 13.92
C TRP A 3 3.65 18.22 13.28
N PHE A 4 2.53 17.65 12.86
CA PHE A 4 1.41 18.45 12.38
C PHE A 4 0.28 18.39 13.41
N ASP A 5 -0.26 19.53 13.75
CA ASP A 5 -1.42 19.60 14.63
C ASP A 5 -2.60 18.88 13.99
N HIS A 6 -3.31 18.09 14.80
CA HIS A 6 -4.51 17.42 14.36
C HIS A 6 -5.63 18.46 14.23
N VAL A 7 -6.01 18.75 13.00
CA VAL A 7 -7.15 19.60 12.69
C VAL A 7 -8.37 18.72 12.42
N PRO A 8 -9.45 18.83 13.20
CA PRO A 8 -10.70 18.11 12.93
C PRO A 8 -11.23 18.47 11.54
N MET A 9 -11.35 17.50 10.65
CA MET A 9 -11.88 17.69 9.31
C MET A 9 -12.49 16.40 8.76
N SER A 10 -13.33 16.52 7.75
CA SER A 10 -13.86 15.36 7.07
C SER A 10 -12.73 14.52 6.46
N ARG A 11 -12.93 13.21 6.33
CA ARG A 11 -11.94 12.28 5.75
C ARG A 11 -11.36 12.80 4.43
N VAL A 12 -12.21 13.26 3.52
CA VAL A 12 -11.77 13.73 2.20
C VAL A 12 -10.89 14.99 2.28
N ALA A 13 -11.26 15.92 3.15
CA ALA A 13 -10.46 17.12 3.38
C ALA A 13 -9.13 16.76 4.06
N GLY A 14 -9.16 15.85 5.05
CA GLY A 14 -7.98 15.34 5.73
C GLY A 14 -7.02 14.62 4.79
N ASP A 15 -7.53 13.76 3.89
CA ASP A 15 -6.69 13.07 2.91
C ASP A 15 -6.00 14.05 1.94
N LYS A 16 -6.71 15.09 1.50
CA LYS A 16 -6.13 16.14 0.65
C LYS A 16 -5.08 16.96 1.40
N PHE A 17 -5.40 17.36 2.64
CA PHE A 17 -4.49 18.13 3.47
C PHE A 17 -3.18 17.37 3.72
N ARG A 18 -3.27 16.12 4.17
CA ARG A 18 -2.10 15.26 4.42
C ARG A 18 -1.25 15.07 3.17
N ALA A 19 -1.87 14.73 2.03
CA ALA A 19 -1.15 14.54 0.77
C ALA A 19 -0.42 15.83 0.33
N ASN A 20 -1.05 17.00 0.50
CA ASN A 20 -0.42 18.27 0.17
C ASN A 20 0.76 18.59 1.10
N ARG A 21 0.59 18.42 2.41
CA ARG A 21 1.65 18.67 3.39
C ARG A 21 2.83 17.72 3.20
N ALA A 22 2.57 16.43 2.98
CA ALA A 22 3.62 15.46 2.69
C ALA A 22 4.36 15.79 1.38
N SER A 23 3.65 16.29 0.36
CA SER A 23 4.29 16.71 -0.89
C SER A 23 5.20 17.93 -0.70
N VAL A 24 4.75 18.91 0.08
CA VAL A 24 5.59 20.09 0.41
C VAL A 24 6.85 19.63 1.15
N LEU A 25 6.71 18.79 2.17
CA LEU A 25 7.84 18.23 2.91
C LEU A 25 8.78 17.42 1.99
N ALA A 26 8.22 16.63 1.08
CA ALA A 26 9.02 15.89 0.10
C ALA A 26 9.85 16.82 -0.79
N HIS A 27 9.28 17.95 -1.25
CA HIS A 27 10.01 18.95 -2.03
C HIS A 27 11.14 19.61 -1.22
N GLU A 28 10.91 19.89 0.06
CA GLU A 28 11.96 20.41 0.95
C GLU A 28 13.09 19.38 1.11
N LEU A 29 12.74 18.10 1.35
CA LEU A 29 13.73 17.03 1.49
C LEU A 29 14.54 16.81 0.22
N MET A 30 13.93 16.95 -0.96
CA MET A 30 14.60 16.81 -2.25
C MET A 30 15.65 17.90 -2.56
N GLN A 31 15.72 18.94 -1.74
CA GLN A 31 16.86 19.88 -1.82
C GLN A 31 18.17 19.27 -1.30
N THR A 32 18.07 18.14 -0.56
CA THR A 32 19.21 17.48 0.09
C THR A 32 19.35 16.02 -0.31
N TYR A 33 18.25 15.38 -0.65
CA TYR A 33 18.19 13.94 -0.94
C TYR A 33 17.69 13.69 -2.36
N ASP A 34 18.28 12.73 -3.05
CA ASP A 34 17.92 12.37 -4.42
C ASP A 34 16.53 11.67 -4.50
N LEU A 35 16.11 11.05 -3.40
CA LEU A 35 14.87 10.28 -3.32
C LEU A 35 14.13 10.53 -2.01
N VAL A 36 12.81 10.56 -2.10
CA VAL A 36 11.92 10.62 -0.93
C VAL A 36 10.94 9.47 -0.94
N ILE A 37 10.90 8.70 0.14
CA ILE A 37 9.94 7.63 0.34
C ILE A 37 8.78 8.13 1.20
N GLY A 38 7.55 7.97 0.70
CA GLY A 38 6.32 8.34 1.40
C GLY A 38 5.33 7.18 1.46
N THR A 39 4.99 6.76 2.68
CA THR A 39 4.00 5.69 2.96
C THR A 39 3.05 6.13 4.08
N ASP A 40 1.86 5.52 4.13
CA ASP A 40 1.00 5.61 5.32
C ASP A 40 1.56 4.73 6.45
N VAL A 41 1.12 4.95 7.69
CA VAL A 41 1.64 4.26 8.89
C VAL A 41 1.35 2.75 8.91
N ASP A 42 0.38 2.30 8.14
CA ASP A 42 -0.01 0.90 7.95
C ASP A 42 0.49 0.31 6.62
N GLU A 43 1.51 0.96 6.01
CA GLU A 43 2.12 0.53 4.76
C GLU A 43 3.63 0.35 4.89
N PHE A 44 4.11 -0.77 4.40
CA PHE A 44 5.53 -1.13 4.42
C PHE A 44 6.04 -1.38 3.01
N LEU A 45 7.00 -0.57 2.59
CA LEU A 45 7.73 -0.80 1.34
C LEU A 45 8.84 -1.80 1.61
N VAL A 46 8.77 -2.95 0.94
CA VAL A 46 9.72 -4.05 1.12
C VAL A 46 10.36 -4.45 -0.20
N LEU A 47 11.62 -4.86 -0.13
CA LEU A 47 12.34 -5.48 -1.24
C LEU A 47 12.06 -6.99 -1.25
N ASP A 48 11.97 -7.59 -2.44
CA ASP A 48 11.84 -9.04 -2.56
C ASP A 48 13.04 -9.74 -1.91
N PRO A 49 12.82 -10.67 -0.97
CA PRO A 49 13.89 -11.39 -0.28
C PRO A 49 14.78 -12.29 -1.17
N HIS A 50 14.43 -12.50 -2.42
CA HIS A 50 15.35 -13.09 -3.39
C HIS A 50 16.53 -12.15 -3.73
N ARG A 51 16.43 -10.88 -3.40
CA ARG A 51 17.52 -9.93 -3.47
C ARG A 51 18.33 -10.00 -2.19
N SER A 52 19.65 -10.07 -2.30
CA SER A 52 20.56 -10.20 -1.14
C SER A 52 20.89 -8.88 -0.46
N GLU A 53 20.71 -7.76 -1.17
CA GLU A 53 20.93 -6.41 -0.66
C GLU A 53 19.74 -5.87 0.14
N GLY A 54 20.00 -4.91 1.02
CA GLY A 54 18.93 -4.19 1.73
C GLY A 54 18.18 -3.20 0.81
N LEU A 55 16.95 -2.84 1.21
CA LEU A 55 16.07 -1.92 0.46
C LEU A 55 16.79 -0.63 0.03
N LEU A 56 17.45 0.06 0.96
CA LEU A 56 18.12 1.33 0.66
C LEU A 56 19.29 1.12 -0.30
N GLN A 57 20.06 0.06 -0.15
CA GLN A 57 21.13 -0.28 -1.07
C GLN A 57 20.60 -0.57 -2.47
N TYR A 58 19.55 -1.36 -2.57
CA TYR A 58 18.89 -1.66 -3.86
C TYR A 58 18.46 -0.40 -4.58
N ILE A 59 17.77 0.50 -3.87
CA ILE A 59 17.28 1.76 -4.45
C ILE A 59 18.44 2.67 -4.87
N SER A 60 19.48 2.79 -4.04
CA SER A 60 20.62 3.69 -4.31
C SER A 60 21.50 3.23 -5.49
N GLN A 61 21.54 1.96 -5.78
CA GLN A 61 22.33 1.40 -6.90
C GLN A 61 21.59 1.44 -8.24
N ARG A 62 20.32 1.76 -8.22
CA ARG A 62 19.49 1.78 -9.44
C ARG A 62 19.41 3.19 -10.00
N PRO A 63 19.64 3.39 -11.32
CA PRO A 63 19.31 4.65 -11.96
C PRO A 63 17.77 4.83 -11.93
N ILE A 64 17.30 5.81 -11.14
CA ILE A 64 15.88 6.12 -11.03
C ILE A 64 15.59 7.32 -11.92
N THR A 65 14.92 7.07 -13.04
CA THR A 65 14.55 8.08 -14.03
C THR A 65 13.09 8.52 -13.95
N SER A 66 12.33 7.91 -13.03
CA SER A 66 10.92 8.20 -12.80
C SER A 66 10.53 7.85 -11.35
N ASN A 67 9.38 8.38 -10.90
CA ASN A 67 8.82 7.95 -9.63
C ASN A 67 8.52 6.46 -9.63
N LEU A 68 8.73 5.78 -8.50
CA LEU A 68 8.57 4.33 -8.39
C LEU A 68 7.44 3.93 -7.44
N SER A 69 6.90 2.76 -7.73
CA SER A 69 5.95 2.05 -6.88
C SER A 69 6.45 0.64 -6.62
N GLY A 70 6.24 0.14 -5.42
CA GLY A 70 6.14 -1.31 -5.20
C GLY A 70 4.80 -1.83 -5.73
N MET A 71 4.72 -3.14 -6.03
CA MET A 71 3.44 -3.77 -6.30
C MET A 71 2.63 -3.86 -4.99
N GLY A 72 1.44 -3.29 -4.98
CA GLY A 72 0.58 -3.23 -3.80
C GLY A 72 -0.05 -4.57 -3.46
N ILE A 73 0.05 -4.95 -2.20
CA ILE A 73 -0.63 -6.11 -1.62
C ILE A 73 -1.41 -5.66 -0.39
N ASP A 74 -2.72 -5.82 -0.43
CA ASP A 74 -3.60 -5.57 0.72
C ASP A 74 -3.66 -6.85 1.55
N VAL A 75 -2.87 -6.89 2.63
CA VAL A 75 -2.74 -8.05 3.53
C VAL A 75 -3.96 -8.10 4.43
N ALA A 76 -4.57 -9.27 4.56
CA ALA A 76 -5.78 -9.42 5.35
C ALA A 76 -5.81 -10.74 6.11
N GLN A 77 -6.54 -10.75 7.22
CA GLN A 77 -6.78 -11.96 8.00
C GLN A 77 -7.69 -12.93 7.24
N HIS A 78 -7.24 -14.17 7.11
CA HIS A 78 -8.10 -15.27 6.70
C HIS A 78 -8.84 -15.79 7.93
N ARG A 79 -10.11 -15.41 8.09
CA ARG A 79 -10.91 -15.60 9.32
C ARG A 79 -10.97 -17.02 9.86
N ILE A 80 -10.82 -18.02 9.00
CA ILE A 80 -10.91 -19.43 9.39
C ILE A 80 -9.53 -20.03 9.68
N LYS A 81 -8.48 -19.60 8.96
CA LYS A 81 -7.16 -20.23 9.02
C LYS A 81 -6.16 -19.47 9.88
N GLU A 82 -6.45 -18.22 10.24
CA GLU A 82 -5.52 -17.36 10.98
C GLU A 82 -6.17 -16.82 12.25
N HIS A 83 -5.43 -16.84 13.34
CA HIS A 83 -5.86 -16.32 14.64
C HIS A 83 -5.75 -14.79 14.69
N ASN A 84 -6.24 -14.17 15.76
CA ASN A 84 -6.02 -12.76 16.03
C ASN A 84 -4.53 -12.47 16.16
N LEU A 85 -4.14 -11.22 15.86
CA LEU A 85 -2.74 -10.82 15.89
C LEU A 85 -2.17 -10.84 17.32
N ASP A 86 -0.99 -11.40 17.42
CA ASP A 86 -0.06 -11.16 18.52
C ASP A 86 0.87 -10.00 18.10
N TRP A 87 0.65 -8.83 18.63
CA TRP A 87 1.38 -7.60 18.28
C TRP A 87 2.86 -7.63 18.65
N SER A 88 3.31 -8.65 19.39
CA SER A 88 4.72 -8.86 19.73
C SER A 88 5.49 -9.62 18.65
N LYS A 89 4.82 -10.14 17.64
CA LYS A 89 5.38 -10.95 16.56
C LYS A 89 5.28 -10.24 15.20
N PRO A 90 6.18 -10.55 14.26
CA PRO A 90 6.09 -10.05 12.90
C PRO A 90 4.73 -10.35 12.26
N PHE A 91 4.18 -9.38 11.51
CA PHE A 91 2.86 -9.53 10.88
C PHE A 91 2.83 -10.65 9.86
N LEU A 92 3.86 -10.77 9.02
CA LEU A 92 3.90 -11.79 7.96
C LEU A 92 4.21 -13.21 8.46
N ASP A 93 4.52 -13.39 9.74
CA ASP A 93 4.53 -14.71 10.37
C ASP A 93 3.11 -15.20 10.68
N GLN A 94 2.17 -14.26 10.83
CA GLN A 94 0.80 -14.49 11.25
C GLN A 94 -0.23 -14.27 10.15
N ARG A 95 0.15 -13.54 9.08
CA ARG A 95 -0.70 -13.20 7.93
C ARG A 95 -0.05 -13.67 6.65
N GLN A 96 -0.69 -14.65 6.02
CA GLN A 96 -0.17 -15.31 4.83
C GLN A 96 -1.06 -15.08 3.60
N TYR A 97 -2.10 -14.25 3.69
CA TYR A 97 -3.04 -14.02 2.62
C TYR A 97 -3.18 -12.53 2.33
N GLY A 98 -3.49 -12.22 1.08
CA GLY A 98 -3.73 -10.85 0.66
C GLY A 98 -4.36 -10.76 -0.72
N VAL A 99 -4.67 -9.55 -1.13
CA VAL A 99 -5.20 -9.24 -2.46
C VAL A 99 -4.23 -8.31 -3.18
N ILE A 100 -3.85 -8.65 -4.41
CA ILE A 100 -3.06 -7.73 -5.24
C ILE A 100 -3.91 -6.50 -5.56
N SER A 101 -3.40 -5.33 -5.24
CA SER A 101 -4.18 -4.10 -5.18
C SER A 101 -3.61 -2.99 -6.06
N ASP A 102 -4.43 -2.53 -7.03
CA ASP A 102 -4.14 -1.31 -7.79
C ASP A 102 -4.10 -0.05 -6.92
N ARG A 103 -4.84 -0.06 -5.80
CA ARG A 103 -4.89 1.06 -4.87
C ARG A 103 -3.57 1.26 -4.15
N TYR A 104 -2.95 0.18 -3.70
CA TYR A 104 -1.67 0.20 -2.99
C TYR A 104 -0.47 0.06 -3.94
N THR A 105 -0.70 -0.16 -5.24
CA THR A 105 0.31 0.04 -6.29
C THR A 105 0.35 1.52 -6.62
N LYS A 106 1.11 2.28 -5.83
CA LYS A 106 1.14 3.75 -5.85
C LYS A 106 2.56 4.28 -5.75
N ALA A 107 2.80 5.49 -6.26
CA ALA A 107 4.12 6.12 -6.27
C ALA A 107 4.58 6.43 -4.82
N SER A 108 5.20 5.46 -4.18
CA SER A 108 5.76 5.57 -2.83
C SER A 108 7.18 6.14 -2.81
N ILE A 109 7.87 6.16 -3.94
CA ILE A 109 9.20 6.75 -4.08
C ILE A 109 9.12 7.87 -5.12
N LEU A 110 9.46 9.08 -4.70
CA LEU A 110 9.64 10.24 -5.58
C LEU A 110 11.12 10.44 -5.91
N SER A 111 11.42 10.60 -7.18
CA SER A 111 12.72 11.00 -7.73
C SER A 111 12.73 12.45 -8.23
N GLU A 112 11.56 13.06 -8.31
CA GLU A 112 11.36 14.44 -8.75
C GLU A 112 10.27 15.11 -7.91
N PRO A 113 10.29 16.44 -7.76
CA PRO A 113 9.35 17.17 -6.91
C PRO A 113 7.93 17.20 -7.50
N HIS A 114 7.19 16.15 -7.28
CA HIS A 114 5.80 16.01 -7.67
C HIS A 114 4.83 15.98 -6.48
N PHE A 115 3.60 16.41 -6.70
CA PHE A 115 2.55 16.35 -5.68
C PHE A 115 1.81 15.01 -5.70
N TRP A 116 1.71 14.38 -4.53
CA TRP A 116 0.82 13.25 -4.34
C TRP A 116 -0.66 13.68 -4.42
N GLY A 117 -1.48 12.83 -4.98
CA GLY A 117 -2.93 12.91 -4.84
C GLY A 117 -3.40 12.34 -3.51
N SER A 118 -4.70 12.48 -3.19
CA SER A 118 -5.27 11.96 -1.95
C SER A 118 -4.95 10.49 -1.73
N GLY A 119 -4.53 10.13 -0.52
CA GLY A 119 -4.10 8.79 -0.12
C GLY A 119 -2.83 8.31 -0.83
N TYR A 120 -2.04 9.21 -1.38
CA TYR A 120 -0.82 8.91 -2.16
C TYR A 120 -1.04 8.02 -3.39
N HIS A 121 -2.31 7.78 -3.79
CA HIS A 121 -2.65 6.80 -4.85
C HIS A 121 -2.14 7.17 -6.24
N ARG A 122 -1.62 8.35 -6.44
CA ARG A 122 -1.05 8.82 -7.70
C ARG A 122 -0.11 10.00 -7.47
N VAL A 123 0.80 10.19 -8.38
CA VAL A 123 1.55 11.42 -8.54
C VAL A 123 0.81 12.32 -9.53
N LYS A 124 0.52 13.56 -9.18
CA LYS A 124 -0.23 14.47 -10.05
C LYS A 124 0.56 14.80 -11.31
N GLY A 125 -0.07 14.57 -12.45
CA GLY A 125 0.48 14.93 -13.76
C GLY A 125 1.50 13.96 -14.34
N GLN A 126 2.01 13.00 -13.57
CA GLN A 126 3.06 12.10 -14.02
C GLN A 126 2.71 10.63 -13.84
N PRO A 127 3.14 9.74 -14.75
CA PRO A 127 3.13 8.31 -14.52
C PRO A 127 4.19 7.93 -13.48
N PHE A 128 4.12 6.71 -12.99
CA PHE A 128 5.18 6.10 -12.19
C PHE A 128 5.43 4.67 -12.68
N GLU A 129 6.62 4.21 -12.46
CA GLU A 129 7.04 2.84 -12.78
C GLU A 129 6.74 1.89 -11.63
N ILE A 130 6.31 0.65 -11.92
CA ILE A 130 6.16 -0.40 -10.92
C ILE A 130 7.43 -1.23 -10.93
N ASP A 131 8.18 -1.14 -9.85
CA ASP A 131 9.46 -1.85 -9.72
C ASP A 131 9.26 -3.37 -9.69
N PRO A 132 10.14 -4.14 -10.36
CA PRO A 132 10.03 -5.59 -10.43
C PRO A 132 10.24 -6.30 -9.09
N TYR A 133 10.94 -5.70 -8.13
CA TYR A 133 11.32 -6.33 -6.86
C TYR A 133 10.78 -5.61 -5.62
N LEU A 134 10.09 -4.49 -5.80
CA LEU A 134 9.46 -3.78 -4.68
C LEU A 134 8.00 -4.17 -4.49
N TYR A 135 7.61 -4.30 -3.24
CA TYR A 135 6.22 -4.52 -2.82
C TYR A 135 5.82 -3.47 -1.79
N LEU A 136 4.58 -3.01 -1.88
CA LEU A 136 3.97 -2.16 -0.85
C LEU A 136 2.90 -2.97 -0.14
N LEU A 137 3.21 -3.41 1.08
CA LEU A 137 2.32 -4.19 1.91
C LEU A 137 1.46 -3.26 2.74
N HIS A 138 0.14 -3.39 2.63
CA HIS A 138 -0.81 -2.61 3.42
C HIS A 138 -1.51 -3.51 4.44
N PHE A 139 -1.49 -3.09 5.70
CA PHE A 139 -1.98 -3.86 6.84
C PHE A 139 -3.29 -3.32 7.44
N GLY A 140 -4.15 -2.77 6.60
CA GLY A 140 -5.42 -2.18 7.03
C GLY A 140 -6.50 -3.18 7.45
N SER A 141 -6.40 -4.45 7.04
CA SER A 141 -7.40 -5.51 7.25
C SER A 141 -6.82 -6.73 7.96
N VAL A 142 -5.78 -6.55 8.74
CA VAL A 142 -5.00 -7.64 9.33
C VAL A 142 -5.59 -8.24 10.59
N ASP A 143 -6.54 -7.56 11.22
CA ASP A 143 -7.20 -8.06 12.42
C ASP A 143 -8.68 -7.63 12.43
N ASP A 144 -9.57 -8.64 12.48
CA ASP A 144 -11.02 -8.39 12.46
C ASP A 144 -11.53 -7.77 13.76
N LEU A 145 -10.92 -8.04 14.91
CA LEU A 145 -11.31 -7.40 16.17
C LEU A 145 -11.09 -5.89 16.10
N GLU A 146 -9.90 -5.47 15.63
CA GLU A 146 -9.61 -4.04 15.43
C GLU A 146 -10.51 -3.42 14.37
N THR A 147 -10.73 -4.12 13.26
CA THR A 147 -11.57 -3.64 12.17
C THR A 147 -13.02 -3.44 12.65
N ASN A 148 -13.54 -4.37 13.45
CA ASN A 148 -14.87 -4.27 14.02
C ASN A 148 -14.97 -3.18 15.09
N ALA A 149 -13.98 -3.04 15.96
CA ALA A 149 -13.92 -1.96 16.95
C ALA A 149 -13.92 -0.57 16.28
N ARG A 150 -13.12 -0.39 15.21
CA ARG A 150 -13.10 0.84 14.40
C ARG A 150 -14.43 1.09 13.68
N SER A 151 -15.14 0.04 13.27
CA SER A 151 -16.46 0.15 12.63
C SER A 151 -17.57 0.58 13.58
N ALA A 152 -17.44 0.26 14.86
CA ALA A 152 -18.37 0.65 15.91
C ALA A 152 -18.18 2.10 16.38
N ASP A 153 -17.07 2.75 16.04
CA ASP A 153 -16.79 4.14 16.41
C ASP A 153 -17.70 5.11 15.63
N GLN A 154 -18.66 5.68 16.34
CA GLN A 154 -19.67 6.58 15.77
C GLN A 154 -19.06 7.88 15.22
N GLU A 155 -18.00 8.41 15.81
CA GLU A 155 -17.35 9.63 15.31
C GLU A 155 -16.67 9.37 13.96
N ARG A 156 -16.02 8.21 13.81
CA ARG A 156 -15.44 7.79 12.53
C ARG A 156 -16.51 7.59 11.47
N VAL A 157 -17.65 7.01 11.82
CA VAL A 157 -18.78 6.85 10.90
C VAL A 157 -19.29 8.22 10.43
N LYS A 158 -19.53 9.16 11.35
CA LYS A 158 -19.98 10.53 11.04
C LYS A 158 -18.97 11.30 10.18
N SER A 159 -17.69 11.09 10.36
CA SER A 159 -16.62 11.73 9.55
C SER A 159 -16.37 11.08 8.20
N GLY A 160 -17.17 10.09 7.79
CA GLY A 160 -17.15 9.51 6.43
C GLY A 160 -16.23 8.29 6.25
N TRP A 161 -15.89 7.58 7.33
CA TRP A 161 -15.04 6.39 7.30
C TRP A 161 -15.79 5.08 7.03
N SER A 162 -17.14 5.07 7.07
CA SER A 162 -17.95 3.86 6.88
C SER A 162 -17.62 3.11 5.58
N GLY A 163 -17.53 3.80 4.46
CA GLY A 163 -17.17 3.17 3.18
C GLY A 163 -15.74 2.62 3.15
N HIS A 164 -14.85 3.09 4.02
CA HIS A 164 -13.50 2.55 4.18
C HIS A 164 -13.53 1.23 4.94
N GLN A 165 -14.34 1.16 5.99
CA GLN A 165 -14.52 -0.06 6.78
C GLN A 165 -15.20 -1.17 5.98
N LEU A 166 -16.24 -0.84 5.19
CA LEU A 166 -16.88 -1.80 4.29
C LEU A 166 -15.88 -2.44 3.31
N ARG A 167 -14.94 -1.65 2.78
CA ARG A 167 -13.89 -2.19 1.90
C ARG A 167 -12.92 -3.11 2.63
N ARG A 168 -12.53 -2.78 3.86
CA ARG A 168 -11.65 -3.62 4.69
C ARG A 168 -12.32 -4.97 4.96
N ASN A 169 -13.57 -4.96 5.36
CA ASN A 169 -14.35 -6.18 5.56
C ASN A 169 -14.45 -7.01 4.27
N ALA A 170 -14.71 -6.36 3.13
CA ALA A 170 -14.78 -7.04 1.84
C ALA A 170 -13.44 -7.69 1.43
N ILE A 171 -12.29 -7.14 1.81
CA ILE A 171 -10.99 -7.77 1.57
C ILE A 171 -10.81 -9.01 2.45
N SER A 172 -11.15 -8.95 3.74
CA SER A 172 -11.11 -10.12 4.63
C SER A 172 -12.10 -11.20 4.18
N ASP A 173 -13.28 -10.81 3.69
CA ASP A 173 -14.26 -11.76 3.09
C ASP A 173 -13.69 -12.45 1.85
N LEU A 174 -13.10 -11.69 0.92
CA LEU A 174 -12.46 -12.24 -0.28
C LEU A 174 -11.36 -13.24 0.06
N VAL A 175 -10.47 -12.87 0.97
CA VAL A 175 -9.35 -13.71 1.40
C VAL A 175 -9.85 -14.99 2.06
N SER A 176 -10.98 -14.92 2.80
CA SER A 176 -11.53 -16.07 3.52
C SER A 176 -12.39 -17.01 2.66
N THR A 177 -12.90 -16.54 1.53
CA THR A 177 -13.87 -17.29 0.70
C THR A 177 -13.33 -17.73 -0.65
N CYS A 178 -12.33 -17.02 -1.18
CA CYS A 178 -11.75 -17.36 -2.48
C CYS A 178 -10.54 -18.27 -2.31
N GLU A 179 -10.38 -19.22 -3.25
CA GLU A 179 -9.16 -20.03 -3.32
C GLU A 179 -7.98 -19.14 -3.71
N PRO A 180 -6.91 -19.07 -2.90
CA PRO A 180 -5.79 -18.22 -3.18
C PRO A 180 -4.89 -18.76 -4.29
N ASN A 181 -4.45 -17.89 -5.18
CA ASN A 181 -3.40 -18.21 -6.12
C ASN A 181 -2.04 -18.29 -5.40
N ASP A 182 -1.12 -19.05 -5.96
CA ASP A 182 0.28 -18.97 -5.56
C ASP A 182 0.83 -17.57 -5.87
N GLY A 183 1.41 -16.91 -4.86
CA GLY A 183 1.86 -15.53 -4.98
C GLY A 183 2.93 -15.36 -6.05
N ASP A 184 3.91 -16.26 -6.12
CA ASP A 184 5.01 -16.18 -7.10
C ASP A 184 4.50 -16.24 -8.53
N LYS A 185 3.55 -17.13 -8.81
CA LYS A 185 2.93 -17.24 -10.14
C LYS A 185 2.05 -16.04 -10.48
N ALA A 186 1.42 -15.42 -9.47
CA ALA A 186 0.53 -14.30 -9.66
C ALA A 186 1.28 -12.98 -9.87
N PHE A 187 2.44 -12.79 -9.24
CA PHE A 187 3.14 -11.50 -9.18
C PHE A 187 3.55 -10.95 -10.55
N ASP A 188 4.18 -11.74 -11.39
CA ASP A 188 4.67 -11.25 -12.68
C ASP A 188 3.52 -10.84 -13.61
N ASN A 189 2.49 -11.67 -13.68
CA ASN A 189 1.30 -11.36 -14.47
C ASN A 189 0.59 -10.10 -13.95
N ALA A 190 0.42 -10.01 -12.63
CA ALA A 190 -0.24 -8.85 -12.01
C ALA A 190 0.56 -7.57 -12.24
N ARG A 191 1.87 -7.60 -12.08
CA ARG A 191 2.77 -6.46 -12.31
C ARG A 191 2.68 -5.99 -13.75
N HIS A 192 2.71 -6.91 -14.71
CA HIS A 192 2.53 -6.62 -16.12
C HIS A 192 1.17 -5.94 -16.39
N LEU A 193 0.08 -6.48 -15.85
CA LEU A 193 -1.25 -5.91 -16.02
C LEU A 193 -1.39 -4.53 -15.39
N LEU A 194 -0.88 -4.33 -14.17
CA LEU A 194 -0.91 -3.06 -13.46
C LEU A 194 -0.06 -1.99 -14.17
N SER A 195 1.07 -2.38 -14.77
CA SER A 195 1.93 -1.46 -15.54
C SER A 195 1.26 -0.98 -16.84
N ARG A 196 0.61 -1.89 -17.57
CA ARG A 196 0.01 -1.58 -18.87
C ARG A 196 -1.39 -0.99 -18.79
N ARG A 197 -2.19 -1.42 -17.83
CA ARG A 197 -3.58 -0.99 -17.70
C ARG A 197 -3.67 0.21 -16.77
N ARG A 198 -3.60 1.41 -17.36
CA ARG A 198 -3.78 2.65 -16.63
C ARG A 198 -5.22 3.18 -16.79
N SER A 199 -5.66 3.98 -15.82
CA SER A 199 -6.96 4.64 -15.91
C SER A 199 -6.97 5.65 -17.06
N LEU A 200 -8.03 5.71 -17.86
CA LEU A 200 -8.17 6.66 -18.96
C LEU A 200 -8.22 8.11 -18.48
N ILE A 201 -8.80 8.35 -17.30
CA ILE A 201 -8.93 9.68 -16.70
C ILE A 201 -7.71 10.05 -15.85
N SER A 202 -7.06 9.02 -15.28
CA SER A 202 -5.88 9.17 -14.40
C SER A 202 -4.83 8.14 -14.82
N TRP A 203 -4.28 8.30 -16.01
CA TRP A 203 -3.33 7.37 -16.60
C TRP A 203 -2.05 7.12 -15.77
N ASN A 204 -1.79 7.97 -14.78
CA ASN A 204 -0.78 7.80 -13.74
C ASN A 204 -1.25 6.92 -12.56
N LYS A 205 -2.38 6.23 -12.69
CA LYS A 205 -2.89 5.29 -11.68
C LYS A 205 -3.18 3.93 -12.34
N PRO A 206 -2.74 2.79 -11.77
CA PRO A 206 -3.09 1.48 -12.29
C PRO A 206 -4.60 1.26 -12.29
N ARG A 207 -5.08 0.47 -13.23
CA ARG A 207 -6.46 0.04 -13.31
C ARG A 207 -6.69 -1.18 -12.41
N GLN A 208 -7.82 -1.21 -11.74
CA GLN A 208 -8.22 -2.35 -10.91
C GLN A 208 -8.15 -3.67 -11.67
N LEU A 209 -7.53 -4.66 -11.08
CA LEU A 209 -7.55 -6.03 -11.59
C LEU A 209 -8.92 -6.65 -11.36
N LYS A 210 -9.49 -7.23 -12.42
CA LYS A 210 -10.75 -7.98 -12.35
C LYS A 210 -10.56 -9.32 -13.04
N PRO A 211 -10.92 -10.46 -12.39
CA PRO A 211 -11.34 -10.55 -10.99
C PRO A 211 -10.24 -10.13 -10.00
N HIS A 212 -10.61 -9.90 -8.75
CA HIS A 212 -9.64 -9.68 -7.68
C HIS A 212 -8.71 -10.87 -7.57
N GLN A 213 -7.41 -10.62 -7.43
CA GLN A 213 -6.42 -11.67 -7.30
C GLN A 213 -6.08 -11.88 -5.82
N VAL A 214 -6.75 -12.85 -5.22
CA VAL A 214 -6.39 -13.35 -3.89
C VAL A 214 -5.15 -14.22 -4.02
N ILE A 215 -4.17 -14.03 -3.15
CA ILE A 215 -2.90 -14.76 -3.16
C ILE A 215 -2.56 -15.32 -1.78
N LYS A 216 -1.83 -16.42 -1.79
CA LYS A 216 -1.02 -16.82 -0.65
C LYS A 216 0.34 -16.14 -0.78
N ILE A 217 0.70 -15.32 0.22
CA ILE A 217 1.97 -14.58 0.26
C ILE A 217 3.10 -15.60 0.38
N PRO A 218 4.14 -15.55 -0.47
CA PRO A 218 5.24 -16.49 -0.43
C PRO A 218 5.98 -16.49 0.91
N ALA A 219 6.39 -17.67 1.35
CA ALA A 219 7.02 -17.87 2.66
C ALA A 219 8.31 -17.06 2.87
N ARG A 220 9.00 -16.65 1.78
CA ARG A 220 10.19 -15.82 1.86
C ARG A 220 9.97 -14.44 2.48
N PHE A 221 8.72 -13.95 2.50
CA PHE A 221 8.39 -12.68 3.13
C PHE A 221 8.23 -12.75 4.65
N LYS A 222 8.23 -13.94 5.25
CA LYS A 222 8.16 -14.10 6.71
C LYS A 222 9.31 -13.36 7.41
N GLY A 223 9.01 -12.80 8.57
CA GLY A 223 9.98 -12.07 9.38
C GLY A 223 10.36 -10.68 8.90
N LEU A 224 9.82 -10.19 7.75
CA LEU A 224 10.17 -8.88 7.21
C LEU A 224 9.50 -7.71 7.95
N VAL A 225 8.32 -7.89 8.48
CA VAL A 225 7.49 -6.86 9.12
C VAL A 225 6.68 -7.49 10.23
#